data_35134b9b49f9746829e3ed5ac69f4a29
#
_entry.id   35134b9b49f9746829e3ed5ac69f4a29
#
_cell.length_a   1.000
_cell.length_b   1.000
_cell.length_c   1.000
_cell.angle_alpha   90.00
_cell.angle_beta   90.00
_cell.angle_gamma   90.00
#
_symmetry.space_group_name_H-M   'P 1'
#
loop_
_entity.id
_entity.type
_entity.pdbx_description
1 polymer ?
#
loop_
_entity_poly.entity_id
_entity_poly.type
_entity_poly.pdbx_seq_one_letter_code
_entity_poly.pdbx_strand_id
1 'polypeptide(L)'
;REIYLTGFEIAVKEGHAKAIMSSYNQINGIYANEDKHLLTDILRKEWGFDGIVVTDWGGSNDHVKGVAAGSNLEMPSCGYDSAREVIDAVRNGKLKEADLDERVGELVDAVMELTSGKKLSDKNFDRNAHHQLARKAAAESMILLKNEKQILPLDTKKSIAVIGDFAFSPRYQGAGSSMVNPTKVENISSILQQYDLNILGMTRGYQRNGDVDENDRKFALNLSMNADI
;
A
#
# COMPACT_ATOMS: atom_id res chain seq x y z
N ARG A 1 10.36 4.67 -21.29
CA ARG A 1 11.04 3.41 -20.99
C ARG A 1 11.94 3.54 -19.75
N GLU A 2 12.99 4.30 -19.82
CA GLU A 2 14.07 4.32 -18.83
C GLU A 2 13.62 4.58 -17.39
N ILE A 3 12.73 5.55 -17.17
CA ILE A 3 12.33 5.95 -15.82
C ILE A 3 11.22 5.03 -15.26
N TYR A 4 10.21 4.71 -16.07
CA TYR A 4 9.01 4.04 -15.57
C TYR A 4 8.98 2.52 -15.79
N LEU A 5 9.67 2.00 -16.80
CA LEU A 5 9.55 0.59 -17.15
C LEU A 5 10.73 -0.27 -16.70
N THR A 6 11.90 0.30 -16.42
CA THR A 6 13.10 -0.46 -16.04
C THR A 6 12.87 -1.34 -14.81
N GLY A 7 12.18 -0.83 -13.77
CA GLY A 7 11.87 -1.61 -12.57
C GLY A 7 10.96 -2.81 -12.87
N PHE A 8 9.99 -2.64 -13.76
CA PHE A 8 9.10 -3.72 -14.20
C PHE A 8 9.85 -4.75 -15.06
N GLU A 9 10.74 -4.30 -15.96
CA GLU A 9 11.57 -5.21 -16.75
C GLU A 9 12.44 -6.10 -15.88
N ILE A 10 13.08 -5.54 -14.86
CA ILE A 10 13.87 -6.29 -13.87
C ILE A 10 12.98 -7.28 -13.12
N ALA A 11 11.82 -6.84 -12.65
CA ALA A 11 10.87 -7.71 -11.94
C ALA A 11 10.41 -8.91 -12.79
N VAL A 12 10.21 -8.70 -14.09
CA VAL A 12 9.84 -9.78 -15.01
C VAL A 12 11.02 -10.70 -15.32
N LYS A 13 12.14 -10.12 -15.80
CA LYS A 13 13.27 -10.91 -16.33
C LYS A 13 14.12 -11.55 -15.24
N GLU A 14 14.32 -10.87 -14.12
CA GLU A 14 15.18 -11.35 -13.03
C GLU A 14 14.36 -11.83 -11.82
N GLY A 15 13.25 -11.18 -11.53
CA GLY A 15 12.35 -11.54 -10.43
C GLY A 15 11.32 -12.62 -10.76
N HIS A 16 11.15 -12.96 -12.06
CA HIS A 16 10.17 -13.94 -12.53
C HIS A 16 8.76 -13.69 -12.00
N ALA A 17 8.34 -12.41 -12.01
CA ALA A 17 7.00 -12.01 -11.56
C ALA A 17 5.92 -12.75 -12.37
N LYS A 18 4.91 -13.30 -11.69
CA LYS A 18 3.80 -14.04 -12.30
C LYS A 18 2.50 -13.23 -12.39
N ALA A 19 2.47 -12.06 -11.77
CA ALA A 19 1.35 -11.13 -11.88
C ALA A 19 1.86 -9.70 -11.92
N ILE A 20 1.25 -8.87 -12.76
CA ILE A 20 1.53 -7.44 -12.87
C ILE A 20 0.21 -6.69 -12.82
N MET A 21 0.18 -5.58 -12.09
CA MET A 21 -0.96 -4.67 -12.05
C MET A 21 -0.76 -3.56 -13.07
N SER A 22 -1.79 -3.27 -13.87
CA SER A 22 -1.82 -2.08 -14.72
C SER A 22 -2.03 -0.81 -13.90
N SER A 23 -2.15 0.34 -14.56
CA SER A 23 -2.28 1.64 -13.87
C SER A 23 -3.40 2.50 -14.46
N TYR A 24 -3.81 3.52 -13.72
CA TYR A 24 -4.90 4.43 -14.08
C TYR A 24 -4.56 5.41 -15.20
N ASN A 25 -3.28 5.74 -15.33
CA ASN A 25 -2.85 6.83 -16.20
C ASN A 25 -2.86 6.44 -17.68
N GLN A 26 -2.88 7.45 -18.51
CA GLN A 26 -2.64 7.32 -19.94
C GLN A 26 -1.14 7.40 -20.25
N ILE A 27 -0.72 6.62 -21.23
CA ILE A 27 0.61 6.69 -21.86
C ILE A 27 0.39 7.10 -23.30
N ASN A 28 0.89 8.27 -23.68
CA ASN A 28 0.67 8.85 -25.01
C ASN A 28 -0.80 8.89 -25.45
N GLY A 29 -1.71 9.15 -24.51
CA GLY A 29 -3.15 9.27 -24.79
C GLY A 29 -3.94 7.96 -24.75
N ILE A 30 -3.30 6.81 -24.46
CA ILE A 30 -3.96 5.50 -24.31
C ILE A 30 -3.86 5.07 -22.84
N TYR A 31 -4.97 4.63 -22.25
CA TYR A 31 -4.94 4.08 -20.90
C TYR A 31 -4.06 2.84 -20.82
N ALA A 32 -3.23 2.75 -19.78
CA ALA A 32 -2.24 1.69 -19.65
C ALA A 32 -2.84 0.29 -19.73
N ASN A 33 -4.06 0.08 -19.18
CA ASN A 33 -4.75 -1.20 -19.26
C ASN A 33 -5.27 -1.56 -20.67
N GLU A 34 -5.34 -0.59 -21.57
CA GLU A 34 -5.86 -0.72 -22.95
C GLU A 34 -4.74 -0.60 -24.00
N ASP A 35 -3.50 -0.44 -23.53
CA ASP A 35 -2.35 -0.23 -24.42
C ASP A 35 -1.72 -1.56 -24.82
N LYS A 36 -2.06 -2.02 -26.02
CA LYS A 36 -1.50 -3.24 -26.60
C LYS A 36 0.02 -3.17 -26.77
N HIS A 37 0.57 -2.00 -27.09
CA HIS A 37 2.02 -1.85 -27.18
C HIS A 37 2.69 -2.10 -25.84
N LEU A 38 2.10 -1.59 -24.75
CA LEU A 38 2.61 -1.81 -23.40
C LEU A 38 2.44 -3.26 -22.94
N LEU A 39 1.20 -3.79 -22.97
CA LEU A 39 0.87 -5.07 -22.33
C LEU A 39 1.22 -6.28 -23.21
N THR A 40 1.15 -6.14 -24.53
CA THR A 40 1.47 -7.25 -25.42
C THR A 40 2.87 -7.12 -25.98
N ASP A 41 3.21 -6.00 -26.64
CA ASP A 41 4.47 -5.95 -27.39
C ASP A 41 5.69 -5.84 -26.47
N ILE A 42 5.62 -4.97 -25.45
CA ILE A 42 6.72 -4.81 -24.48
C ILE A 42 6.69 -5.92 -23.45
N LEU A 43 5.60 -6.01 -22.67
CA LEU A 43 5.55 -6.88 -21.50
C LEU A 43 5.66 -8.36 -21.91
N ARG A 44 4.80 -8.84 -22.80
CA ARG A 44 4.74 -10.26 -23.15
C ARG A 44 5.78 -10.67 -24.18
N LYS A 45 5.89 -9.94 -25.31
CA LYS A 45 6.78 -10.36 -26.41
C LYS A 45 8.23 -10.00 -26.15
N GLU A 46 8.52 -8.75 -25.74
CA GLU A 46 9.90 -8.29 -25.56
C GLU A 46 10.52 -8.82 -24.26
N TRP A 47 9.76 -8.80 -23.16
CA TRP A 47 10.28 -9.25 -21.85
C TRP A 47 10.01 -10.73 -21.55
N GLY A 48 9.13 -11.38 -22.31
CA GLY A 48 8.80 -12.78 -22.14
C GLY A 48 7.91 -13.06 -20.94
N PHE A 49 7.06 -12.10 -20.55
CA PHE A 49 6.14 -12.27 -19.44
C PHE A 49 5.05 -13.30 -19.78
N ASP A 50 4.96 -14.37 -19.00
CA ASP A 50 4.02 -15.49 -19.14
C ASP A 50 2.92 -15.51 -18.06
N GLY A 51 2.83 -14.46 -17.25
CA GLY A 51 1.88 -14.34 -16.15
C GLY A 51 0.61 -13.57 -16.52
N ILE A 52 -0.12 -13.14 -15.49
CA ILE A 52 -1.38 -12.41 -15.63
C ILE A 52 -1.21 -10.92 -15.41
N VAL A 53 -2.00 -10.14 -16.15
CA VAL A 53 -2.18 -8.70 -15.91
C VAL A 53 -3.51 -8.48 -15.20
N VAL A 54 -3.46 -7.84 -14.03
CA VAL A 54 -4.64 -7.44 -13.28
C VAL A 54 -4.79 -5.92 -13.37
N THR A 55 -6.02 -5.41 -13.42
CA THR A 55 -6.22 -3.95 -13.39
C THR A 55 -5.87 -3.38 -12.02
N ASP A 56 -5.41 -2.14 -11.95
CA ASP A 56 -5.56 -1.37 -10.74
C ASP A 56 -7.06 -1.20 -10.41
N TRP A 57 -7.39 -0.88 -9.18
CA TRP A 57 -8.76 -0.92 -8.66
C TRP A 57 -9.68 0.07 -9.38
N GLY A 58 -10.52 -0.44 -10.31
CA GLY A 58 -11.36 0.38 -11.18
C GLY A 58 -10.61 0.99 -12.38
N GLY A 59 -9.45 0.47 -12.73
CA GLY A 59 -8.58 0.99 -13.81
C GLY A 59 -8.94 0.54 -15.23
N SER A 60 -10.07 -0.15 -15.43
CA SER A 60 -10.57 -0.52 -16.76
C SER A 60 -11.60 0.50 -17.23
N ASN A 61 -11.34 1.16 -18.38
CA ASN A 61 -12.26 2.12 -18.99
C ASN A 61 -13.00 1.53 -20.20
N ASP A 62 -12.30 0.73 -21.01
CA ASP A 62 -12.85 -0.02 -22.13
C ASP A 62 -12.46 -1.49 -21.95
N HIS A 63 -13.42 -2.28 -21.51
CA HIS A 63 -13.20 -3.70 -21.15
C HIS A 63 -12.77 -4.54 -22.36
N VAL A 64 -13.32 -4.23 -23.54
CA VAL A 64 -12.99 -4.93 -24.79
C VAL A 64 -11.56 -4.65 -25.22
N LYS A 65 -11.15 -3.38 -25.16
CA LYS A 65 -9.76 -3.00 -25.47
C LYS A 65 -8.79 -3.57 -24.43
N GLY A 66 -9.17 -3.62 -23.16
CA GLY A 66 -8.35 -4.24 -22.12
C GLY A 66 -8.01 -5.69 -22.44
N VAL A 67 -9.02 -6.50 -22.75
CA VAL A 67 -8.82 -7.91 -23.17
C VAL A 67 -7.93 -7.98 -24.42
N ALA A 68 -8.24 -7.19 -25.44
CA ALA A 68 -7.48 -7.17 -26.68
C ALA A 68 -6.01 -6.70 -26.50
N ALA A 69 -5.76 -5.86 -25.50
CA ALA A 69 -4.43 -5.37 -25.16
C ALA A 69 -3.59 -6.36 -24.35
N GLY A 70 -4.22 -7.31 -23.63
CA GLY A 70 -3.50 -8.30 -22.85
C GLY A 70 -3.82 -8.29 -21.35
N SER A 71 -4.88 -7.61 -20.91
CA SER A 71 -5.38 -7.64 -19.52
C SER A 71 -6.19 -8.91 -19.28
N ASN A 72 -5.97 -9.57 -18.13
CA ASN A 72 -6.61 -10.85 -17.80
C ASN A 72 -7.71 -10.72 -16.75
N LEU A 73 -7.53 -9.87 -15.74
CA LEU A 73 -8.41 -9.83 -14.58
C LEU A 73 -8.77 -8.39 -14.21
N GLU A 74 -10.06 -8.10 -14.25
CA GLU A 74 -10.59 -6.81 -13.83
C GLU A 74 -10.86 -6.80 -12.31
N MET A 75 -10.38 -5.77 -11.63
CA MET A 75 -10.60 -5.56 -10.20
C MET A 75 -11.01 -4.11 -9.90
N PRO A 76 -12.05 -3.88 -9.09
CA PRO A 76 -13.05 -4.86 -8.69
C PRO A 76 -13.91 -5.24 -9.89
N SER A 77 -14.65 -6.36 -9.79
CA SER A 77 -15.62 -6.71 -10.81
C SER A 77 -16.70 -5.63 -10.94
N CYS A 78 -16.99 -5.22 -12.17
CA CYS A 78 -18.16 -4.39 -12.51
C CYS A 78 -19.46 -5.22 -12.63
N GLY A 79 -19.48 -6.42 -12.10
CA GLY A 79 -20.59 -7.36 -12.18
C GLY A 79 -20.73 -7.94 -13.59
N TYR A 80 -21.98 -8.00 -14.07
CA TYR A 80 -22.25 -8.57 -15.40
C TYR A 80 -22.10 -7.56 -16.54
N ASP A 81 -21.90 -6.28 -16.28
CA ASP A 81 -21.90 -5.27 -17.34
C ASP A 81 -20.64 -5.37 -18.20
N SER A 82 -19.46 -5.42 -17.59
CA SER A 82 -18.20 -5.64 -18.32
C SER A 82 -18.19 -6.99 -19.06
N ALA A 83 -18.73 -8.05 -18.44
CA ALA A 83 -18.84 -9.34 -19.08
C ALA A 83 -19.75 -9.30 -20.32
N ARG A 84 -20.89 -8.60 -20.27
CA ARG A 84 -21.78 -8.41 -21.42
C ARG A 84 -21.10 -7.67 -22.56
N GLU A 85 -20.37 -6.60 -22.26
CA GLU A 85 -19.62 -5.83 -23.26
C GLU A 85 -18.64 -6.72 -24.03
N VAL A 86 -17.89 -7.57 -23.31
CA VAL A 86 -16.93 -8.51 -23.91
C VAL A 86 -17.64 -9.58 -24.72
N ILE A 87 -18.71 -10.19 -24.19
CA ILE A 87 -19.52 -11.19 -24.90
C ILE A 87 -20.11 -10.62 -26.20
N ASP A 88 -20.68 -9.42 -26.12
CA ASP A 88 -21.29 -8.78 -27.28
C ASP A 88 -20.22 -8.37 -28.31
N ALA A 89 -19.02 -7.97 -27.87
CA ALA A 89 -17.92 -7.66 -28.75
C ALA A 89 -17.45 -8.91 -29.55
N VAL A 90 -17.37 -10.06 -28.89
CA VAL A 90 -17.06 -11.34 -29.56
C VAL A 90 -18.16 -11.69 -30.56
N ARG A 91 -19.43 -11.67 -30.13
CA ARG A 91 -20.57 -12.00 -31.01
C ARG A 91 -20.69 -11.10 -32.24
N ASN A 92 -20.31 -9.82 -32.10
CA ASN A 92 -20.35 -8.84 -33.17
C ASN A 92 -19.03 -8.73 -33.95
N GLY A 93 -18.04 -9.59 -33.70
CA GLY A 93 -16.75 -9.63 -34.38
C GLY A 93 -15.82 -8.44 -34.08
N LYS A 94 -16.10 -7.67 -33.02
CA LYS A 94 -15.25 -6.57 -32.56
C LYS A 94 -14.04 -7.05 -31.75
N LEU A 95 -14.17 -8.18 -31.06
CA LEU A 95 -13.11 -8.88 -30.35
C LEU A 95 -13.03 -10.30 -30.94
N LYS A 96 -11.82 -10.77 -31.18
CA LYS A 96 -11.61 -12.15 -31.60
C LYS A 96 -11.78 -13.06 -30.38
N GLU A 97 -12.54 -14.13 -30.53
CA GLU A 97 -12.71 -15.14 -29.48
C GLU A 97 -11.35 -15.73 -29.05
N ALA A 98 -10.43 -15.94 -30.00
CA ALA A 98 -9.08 -16.41 -29.70
C ALA A 98 -8.28 -15.47 -28.75
N ASP A 99 -8.48 -14.15 -28.83
CA ASP A 99 -7.82 -13.20 -27.93
C ASP A 99 -8.41 -13.33 -26.50
N LEU A 100 -9.71 -13.58 -26.36
CA LEU A 100 -10.36 -13.86 -25.09
C LEU A 100 -9.91 -15.21 -24.51
N ASP A 101 -9.90 -16.27 -25.34
CA ASP A 101 -9.46 -17.61 -24.93
C ASP A 101 -8.01 -17.59 -24.42
N GLU A 102 -7.13 -16.83 -25.06
CA GLU A 102 -5.74 -16.66 -24.63
C GLU A 102 -5.69 -16.03 -23.22
N ARG A 103 -6.46 -14.96 -22.96
CA ARG A 103 -6.48 -14.30 -21.64
C ARG A 103 -7.06 -15.19 -20.56
N VAL A 104 -8.11 -15.95 -20.89
CA VAL A 104 -8.72 -16.92 -19.96
C VAL A 104 -7.77 -18.07 -19.69
N GLY A 105 -7.10 -18.60 -20.72
CA GLY A 105 -6.10 -19.66 -20.59
C GLY A 105 -4.99 -19.27 -19.62
N GLU A 106 -4.37 -18.09 -19.83
CA GLU A 106 -3.34 -17.55 -18.92
C GLU A 106 -3.81 -17.44 -17.47
N LEU A 107 -5.05 -17.01 -17.24
CA LEU A 107 -5.59 -16.91 -15.88
C LEU A 107 -5.80 -18.31 -15.27
N VAL A 108 -6.32 -19.28 -16.04
CA VAL A 108 -6.50 -20.66 -15.60
C VAL A 108 -5.14 -21.28 -15.25
N ASP A 109 -4.14 -21.12 -16.10
CA ASP A 109 -2.79 -21.64 -15.87
C ASP A 109 -2.17 -21.04 -14.60
N ALA A 110 -2.30 -19.73 -14.38
CA ALA A 110 -1.84 -19.08 -13.16
C ALA A 110 -2.54 -19.63 -11.91
N VAL A 111 -3.87 -19.82 -11.95
CA VAL A 111 -4.62 -20.39 -10.82
C VAL A 111 -4.20 -21.84 -10.56
N MET A 112 -4.00 -22.63 -11.61
CA MET A 112 -3.55 -24.03 -11.48
C MET A 112 -2.14 -24.12 -10.89
N GLU A 113 -1.21 -23.25 -11.32
CA GLU A 113 0.15 -23.16 -10.79
C GLU A 113 0.12 -22.80 -9.29
N LEU A 114 -0.61 -21.75 -8.92
CA LEU A 114 -0.72 -21.28 -7.54
C LEU A 114 -1.37 -22.30 -6.60
N THR A 115 -2.35 -23.07 -7.10
CA THR A 115 -3.10 -24.05 -6.30
C THR A 115 -2.42 -25.42 -6.25
N SER A 116 -1.54 -25.74 -7.19
CA SER A 116 -0.76 -26.99 -7.21
C SER A 116 0.37 -27.03 -6.17
N GLY A 117 0.68 -25.89 -5.57
CA GLY A 117 1.74 -25.77 -4.57
C GLY A 117 1.47 -26.58 -3.29
N LYS A 118 2.52 -26.90 -2.56
CA LYS A 118 2.41 -27.55 -1.23
C LYS A 118 1.50 -26.70 -0.35
N LYS A 119 0.49 -27.31 0.27
CA LYS A 119 -0.30 -26.68 1.32
C LYS A 119 0.68 -26.05 2.31
N LEU A 120 0.57 -24.73 2.48
CA LEU A 120 1.28 -24.06 3.55
C LEU A 120 0.90 -24.79 4.84
N SER A 121 1.88 -25.28 5.59
CA SER A 121 1.60 -25.87 6.89
C SER A 121 0.86 -24.81 7.73
N ASP A 122 -0.15 -25.21 8.50
CA ASP A 122 -0.87 -24.37 9.47
C ASP A 122 0.06 -23.88 10.59
N LYS A 123 1.20 -23.33 10.23
CA LYS A 123 2.12 -22.74 11.20
C LYS A 123 1.54 -21.39 11.58
N ASN A 124 0.97 -21.35 12.78
CA ASN A 124 0.67 -20.09 13.43
C ASN A 124 1.95 -19.23 13.46
N PHE A 125 1.88 -18.03 12.90
CA PHE A 125 3.00 -17.10 13.02
C PHE A 125 3.03 -16.48 14.43
N ASP A 126 4.23 -16.20 14.94
CA ASP A 126 4.41 -15.53 16.22
C ASP A 126 4.14 -14.03 16.06
N ARG A 127 2.95 -13.60 16.52
CA ARG A 127 2.54 -12.19 16.45
C ARG A 127 3.47 -11.26 17.23
N ASN A 128 4.04 -11.74 18.34
CA ASN A 128 4.94 -10.92 19.14
C ASN A 128 6.28 -10.75 18.44
N ALA A 129 6.82 -11.82 17.84
CA ALA A 129 8.03 -11.72 17.03
C ALA A 129 7.86 -10.79 15.84
N HIS A 130 6.71 -10.85 15.13
CA HIS A 130 6.40 -9.94 14.03
C HIS A 130 6.24 -8.50 14.51
N HIS A 131 5.63 -8.29 15.68
CA HIS A 131 5.52 -6.95 16.26
C HIS A 131 6.89 -6.37 16.62
N GLN A 132 7.79 -7.16 17.20
CA GLN A 132 9.17 -6.73 17.50
C GLN A 132 9.95 -6.42 16.21
N LEU A 133 9.75 -7.23 15.16
CA LEU A 133 10.36 -6.96 13.86
C LEU A 133 9.86 -5.62 13.27
N ALA A 134 8.55 -5.35 13.35
CA ALA A 134 7.98 -4.08 12.90
C ALA A 134 8.56 -2.88 13.67
N ARG A 135 8.72 -3.00 15.00
CA ARG A 135 9.36 -1.96 15.82
C ARG A 135 10.82 -1.74 15.42
N LYS A 136 11.57 -2.81 15.20
CA LYS A 136 12.96 -2.73 14.74
C LYS A 136 13.05 -2.04 13.39
N ALA A 137 12.23 -2.45 12.43
CA ALA A 137 12.18 -1.83 11.10
C ALA A 137 11.84 -0.33 11.18
N ALA A 138 10.86 0.05 12.01
CA ALA A 138 10.54 1.46 12.24
C ALA A 138 11.72 2.24 12.81
N ALA A 139 12.40 1.71 13.82
CA ALA A 139 13.56 2.36 14.43
C ALA A 139 14.71 2.54 13.44
N GLU A 140 15.00 1.52 12.64
CA GLU A 140 16.07 1.57 11.62
C GLU A 140 15.72 2.46 10.42
N SER A 141 14.43 2.76 10.20
CA SER A 141 13.96 3.66 9.14
C SER A 141 13.99 5.14 9.54
N MET A 142 14.24 5.47 10.81
CA MET A 142 14.28 6.85 11.27
C MET A 142 15.60 7.52 10.89
N ILE A 143 15.50 8.69 10.27
CA ILE A 143 16.67 9.51 9.91
C ILE A 143 16.65 10.80 10.71
N LEU A 144 17.70 11.02 11.51
CA LEU A 144 17.86 12.23 12.29
C LEU A 144 18.40 13.35 11.37
N LEU A 145 17.52 14.24 10.91
CA LEU A 145 17.88 15.32 10.00
C LEU A 145 18.59 16.50 10.70
N LYS A 146 18.27 16.73 11.98
CA LYS A 146 18.78 17.86 12.75
C LYS A 146 18.81 17.53 14.24
N ASN A 147 19.91 17.79 14.90
CA ASN A 147 20.08 17.67 16.36
C ASN A 147 20.99 18.78 16.89
N GLU A 148 20.61 20.02 16.60
CA GLU A 148 21.33 21.19 17.14
C GLU A 148 21.18 21.21 18.66
N LYS A 149 22.24 21.64 19.35
CA LYS A 149 22.35 21.64 20.82
C LYS A 149 22.26 20.24 21.46
N GLN A 150 22.39 19.19 20.67
CA GLN A 150 22.43 17.80 21.16
C GLN A 150 21.29 17.45 22.13
N ILE A 151 20.05 17.83 21.77
CA ILE A 151 18.89 17.56 22.61
C ILE A 151 18.52 16.04 22.63
N LEU A 152 18.91 15.32 21.59
CA LEU A 152 18.79 13.86 21.54
C LEU A 152 20.17 13.20 21.72
N PRO A 153 20.25 12.09 22.47
CA PRO A 153 19.16 11.44 23.25
C PRO A 153 18.68 12.34 24.38
N LEU A 154 17.39 12.17 24.75
CA LEU A 154 16.79 12.96 25.83
C LEU A 154 17.50 12.73 27.16
N ASP A 155 17.77 13.80 27.88
CA ASP A 155 18.27 13.71 29.27
C ASP A 155 17.11 13.29 30.19
N THR A 156 17.22 12.10 30.77
CA THR A 156 16.17 11.52 31.63
C THR A 156 15.91 12.31 32.93
N LYS A 157 16.84 13.22 33.30
CA LYS A 157 16.69 14.09 34.48
C LYS A 157 15.83 15.31 34.20
N LYS A 158 15.69 15.68 32.91
CA LYS A 158 14.88 16.84 32.53
C LYS A 158 13.41 16.51 32.56
N SER A 159 12.61 17.50 32.92
CA SER A 159 11.16 17.39 32.89
C SER A 159 10.65 17.51 31.45
N ILE A 160 9.77 16.58 31.07
CA ILE A 160 9.25 16.45 29.70
C ILE A 160 7.74 16.66 29.69
N ALA A 161 7.27 17.56 28.83
CA ALA A 161 5.85 17.70 28.48
C ALA A 161 5.53 17.00 27.17
N VAL A 162 4.48 16.20 27.14
CA VAL A 162 4.01 15.54 25.91
C VAL A 162 2.71 16.20 25.47
N ILE A 163 2.74 16.88 24.32
CA ILE A 163 1.61 17.64 23.81
C ILE A 163 1.27 17.16 22.39
N GLY A 164 0.02 16.84 22.17
CA GLY A 164 -0.48 16.44 20.86
C GLY A 164 -1.34 15.19 20.91
N ASP A 165 -2.46 15.21 20.18
CA ASP A 165 -3.43 14.10 20.16
C ASP A 165 -2.80 12.80 19.62
N PHE A 166 -1.85 12.88 18.71
CA PHE A 166 -1.20 11.68 18.15
C PHE A 166 -0.35 10.90 19.15
N ALA A 167 0.01 11.50 20.29
CA ALA A 167 0.65 10.77 21.38
C ALA A 167 -0.30 9.76 22.04
N PHE A 168 -1.60 10.01 22.01
CA PHE A 168 -2.65 9.16 22.59
C PHE A 168 -3.30 8.25 21.56
N SER A 169 -3.52 8.78 20.37
CA SER A 169 -4.21 8.11 19.27
C SER A 169 -3.37 8.22 18.00
N PRO A 170 -2.41 7.33 17.77
CA PRO A 170 -1.49 7.46 16.66
C PRO A 170 -2.19 7.34 15.31
N ARG A 171 -1.71 8.08 14.32
CA ARG A 171 -2.04 7.87 12.92
C ARG A 171 -0.99 6.95 12.30
N TYR A 172 -1.24 5.65 12.35
CA TYR A 172 -0.28 4.63 11.95
C TYR A 172 -0.54 4.05 10.54
N GLN A 173 -1.64 4.42 9.89
CA GLN A 173 -1.97 3.96 8.55
C GLN A 173 -2.71 5.03 7.76
N GLY A 174 -2.76 4.85 6.44
CA GLY A 174 -3.55 5.68 5.54
C GLY A 174 -5.05 5.36 5.61
N ALA A 175 -5.77 5.70 4.56
CA ALA A 175 -7.19 5.45 4.37
C ALA A 175 -7.43 4.56 3.15
N GLY A 176 -8.66 4.07 2.98
CA GLY A 176 -9.05 3.23 1.85
C GLY A 176 -8.50 1.81 1.97
N SER A 177 -8.02 1.25 0.87
CA SER A 177 -7.57 -0.14 0.78
C SER A 177 -6.35 -0.48 1.64
N SER A 178 -5.60 0.52 2.11
CA SER A 178 -4.48 0.32 3.05
C SER A 178 -4.92 0.14 4.50
N MET A 179 -6.20 0.32 4.82
CA MET A 179 -6.71 0.13 6.18
C MET A 179 -6.71 -1.34 6.57
N VAL A 180 -6.07 -1.63 7.70
CA VAL A 180 -6.03 -2.95 8.31
C VAL A 180 -6.54 -2.89 9.74
N ASN A 181 -7.01 -4.01 10.28
CA ASN A 181 -7.38 -4.16 11.69
C ASN A 181 -6.19 -4.76 12.43
N PRO A 182 -5.28 -3.96 13.00
CA PRO A 182 -4.09 -4.46 13.66
C PRO A 182 -4.45 -5.16 14.97
N THR A 183 -3.71 -6.20 15.29
CA THR A 183 -3.89 -6.91 16.56
C THR A 183 -3.27 -6.17 17.76
N LYS A 184 -2.35 -5.24 17.49
CA LYS A 184 -1.66 -4.44 18.48
C LYS A 184 -1.31 -3.07 17.91
N VAL A 185 -1.71 -2.03 18.62
CA VAL A 185 -1.33 -0.64 18.34
C VAL A 185 -0.67 -0.07 19.58
N GLU A 186 0.55 0.41 19.44
CA GLU A 186 1.25 1.13 20.51
C GLU A 186 1.09 2.63 20.29
N ASN A 187 1.00 3.38 21.36
CA ASN A 187 0.97 4.83 21.35
C ASN A 187 2.01 5.41 22.31
N ILE A 188 2.40 6.65 22.07
CA ILE A 188 3.46 7.30 22.85
C ILE A 188 3.07 7.37 24.33
N SER A 189 1.83 7.72 24.65
CA SER A 189 1.38 7.90 26.04
C SER A 189 1.49 6.63 26.89
N SER A 190 1.30 5.45 26.28
CA SER A 190 1.45 4.16 26.96
C SER A 190 2.90 3.65 26.98
N ILE A 191 3.65 3.91 25.92
CA ILE A 191 5.03 3.42 25.80
C ILE A 191 5.98 4.22 26.71
N LEU A 192 5.80 5.53 26.84
CA LEU A 192 6.67 6.35 27.68
C LEU A 192 6.73 5.86 29.13
N GLN A 193 5.69 5.20 29.61
CA GLN A 193 5.68 4.60 30.96
C GLN A 193 6.70 3.44 31.13
N GLN A 194 7.23 2.91 30.04
CA GLN A 194 8.22 1.83 30.05
C GLN A 194 9.67 2.34 30.11
N TYR A 195 9.85 3.66 30.03
CA TYR A 195 11.13 4.32 30.06
C TYR A 195 11.29 5.13 31.35
N ASP A 196 12.50 5.19 31.85
CA ASP A 196 12.86 6.03 33.01
C ASP A 196 12.99 7.51 32.57
N LEU A 197 11.84 8.14 32.32
CA LEU A 197 11.74 9.54 31.88
C LEU A 197 10.93 10.34 32.89
N ASN A 198 11.37 11.56 33.17
CA ASN A 198 10.63 12.48 34.06
C ASN A 198 9.50 13.19 33.28
N ILE A 199 8.36 12.52 33.14
CA ILE A 199 7.20 13.07 32.44
C ILE A 199 6.41 13.98 33.38
N LEU A 200 6.48 15.30 33.16
CA LEU A 200 5.76 16.31 33.90
C LEU A 200 4.24 16.21 33.69
N GLY A 201 3.84 15.91 32.47
CA GLY A 201 2.45 15.73 32.11
C GLY A 201 2.25 15.50 30.63
N MET A 202 1.02 15.08 30.29
CA MET A 202 0.61 14.81 28.90
C MET A 202 -0.78 15.40 28.62
N THR A 203 -0.93 16.05 27.47
CA THR A 203 -2.22 16.59 27.01
C THR A 203 -2.34 16.60 25.51
N ARG A 204 -3.57 16.61 25.00
CA ARG A 204 -3.81 16.74 23.55
C ARG A 204 -3.51 18.14 23.04
N GLY A 205 -3.93 19.17 23.76
CA GLY A 205 -3.72 20.57 23.39
C GLY A 205 -4.62 21.07 22.25
N TYR A 206 -5.22 20.17 21.47
CA TYR A 206 -6.12 20.47 20.36
C TYR A 206 -7.01 19.28 20.01
N GLN A 207 -8.10 19.52 19.27
CA GLN A 207 -8.97 18.49 18.72
C GLN A 207 -8.58 18.17 17.27
N ARG A 208 -8.73 16.89 16.85
CA ARG A 208 -8.37 16.44 15.47
C ARG A 208 -9.15 17.11 14.36
N ASN A 209 -10.37 17.48 14.63
CA ASN A 209 -11.24 18.19 13.69
C ASN A 209 -10.89 19.67 13.53
N GLY A 210 -9.88 20.16 14.26
CA GLY A 210 -9.46 21.55 14.25
C GLY A 210 -10.18 22.45 15.25
N ASP A 211 -11.16 21.95 15.97
CA ASP A 211 -11.82 22.70 17.05
C ASP A 211 -10.84 23.02 18.18
N VAL A 212 -10.99 24.20 18.75
CA VAL A 212 -10.17 24.66 19.87
C VAL A 212 -10.89 24.36 21.19
N ASP A 213 -10.27 23.53 22.02
CA ASP A 213 -10.63 23.40 23.42
C ASP A 213 -9.73 24.33 24.24
N GLU A 214 -10.31 25.41 24.76
CA GLU A 214 -9.56 26.42 25.51
C GLU A 214 -8.97 25.89 26.83
N ASN A 215 -9.55 24.86 27.42
CA ASN A 215 -9.01 24.25 28.65
C ASN A 215 -7.79 23.37 28.29
N ASP A 216 -7.89 22.53 27.25
CA ASP A 216 -6.76 21.74 26.75
C ASP A 216 -5.61 22.65 26.31
N ARG A 217 -5.92 23.74 25.63
CA ARG A 217 -4.93 24.73 25.18
C ARG A 217 -4.21 25.39 26.34
N LYS A 218 -4.96 25.86 27.35
CA LYS A 218 -4.38 26.47 28.55
C LYS A 218 -3.52 25.48 29.33
N PHE A 219 -3.97 24.23 29.43
CA PHE A 219 -3.22 23.19 30.10
C PHE A 219 -1.93 22.86 29.36
N ALA A 220 -1.99 22.74 28.03
CA ALA A 220 -0.82 22.54 27.19
C ALA A 220 0.20 23.67 27.33
N LEU A 221 -0.26 24.93 27.34
CA LEU A 221 0.60 26.09 27.54
C LEU A 221 1.26 26.06 28.92
N ASN A 222 0.50 25.74 29.95
CA ASN A 222 1.06 25.63 31.32
C ASN A 222 2.12 24.52 31.38
N LEU A 223 1.85 23.34 30.83
CA LEU A 223 2.83 22.26 30.78
C LEU A 223 4.11 22.69 30.05
N SER A 224 3.99 23.32 28.89
CA SER A 224 5.14 23.75 28.08
C SER A 224 5.99 24.82 28.78
N MET A 225 5.39 25.67 29.61
CA MET A 225 6.10 26.69 30.36
C MET A 225 6.87 26.13 31.56
N ASN A 226 6.48 24.97 32.07
CA ASN A 226 7.08 24.37 33.27
C ASN A 226 7.98 23.15 32.96
N ALA A 227 8.04 22.71 31.73
CA ALA A 227 8.89 21.61 31.31
C ALA A 227 10.21 22.13 30.71
N ASP A 228 11.26 21.34 30.84
CA ASP A 228 12.55 21.60 30.21
C ASP A 228 12.53 21.24 28.70
N ILE A 229 11.68 20.26 28.33
CA ILE A 229 11.54 19.70 26.99
C ILE A 229 10.08 19.48 26.68
#